data_3895be469e5f2b3872816f3ff5251d1c
#
_entry.id   3895be469e5f2b3872816f3ff5251d1c
#
_cell.length_a   1.000
_cell.length_b   1.000
_cell.length_c   1.000
_cell.angle_alpha   90.00
_cell.angle_beta   90.00
_cell.angle_gamma   90.00
#
_symmetry.space_group_name_H-M   'P 1'
#
loop_
_entity.id
_entity.type
_entity.pdbx_description
1 polymer ?
#
loop_
_entity_poly.entity_id
_entity_poly.type
_entity_poly.pdbx_seq_one_letter_code
_entity_poly.pdbx_strand_id
1 'polypeptide(L)'
;MKKKFVPILAAGALIVVIICFMLLGSIIEKYTPSKEHMNLSDYYNLSGEQDVALILDNQILDAKGKLLNGTVYLDYETVCSYLNDRFYWDHNENKLLYTTATDLISADADSTSYYVTKDSHSLDHPIVKADAQTAYIAIDFLKLYSDFSYEVLDSPNRVILTTAWGDYTTAPAKQKTQLRQKGGIKSPILADIGKNMEVTVLETGDTWTKVSTAEGIIGYIKSKALGATSTKTLTSDYVAEEFTHIKKDFKINMAWHQITNADANTTIASVLQNTKGINVISPTWFYLNDNNGNIASLASSDYVNYCHQKGIEVWALVSNLENKDVDTTSVLTYTSKRENLINNLISAAIQYNFDGINVDFEALSSEVGDSYIQFIRELSLKCANNGIVLSVDDYVPSSFTAFYNRAEQATFADYVVVMAYDEHYAGSEEAGSVASIGFVKEGVANTLKEVPADQLILGMPFYARVWSETPVDDTTGADSTTQTSDNNNNDTDETDNAAADAQAADEAAGTSDSADSYQLFTLDSYATSMSEIQKLISTNAAEPVWSDIDGQYYVQYENNGITYKIWVEDAASLEEKLKVLQENQLAGGSFWKLGLELPSIWDTIIKYIN
;
A
#
# COMPACT_ATOMS: atom_id res chain seq x y z
N MET A 1 -2.43 59.29 -77.72
CA MET A 1 -2.60 58.77 -76.34
C MET A 1 -2.48 57.24 -76.20
N LYS A 2 -2.39 56.44 -77.25
CA LYS A 2 -2.33 54.98 -77.17
C LYS A 2 -0.95 54.38 -76.85
N LYS A 3 0.18 55.08 -77.01
CA LYS A 3 1.53 54.50 -76.77
C LYS A 3 2.04 54.57 -75.33
N LYS A 4 1.42 55.33 -74.44
CA LYS A 4 1.83 55.42 -73.00
C LYS A 4 1.18 54.38 -72.09
N PHE A 5 0.13 53.66 -72.52
CA PHE A 5 -0.56 52.66 -71.75
C PHE A 5 0.03 51.24 -71.84
N VAL A 6 0.79 50.95 -72.87
CA VAL A 6 1.39 49.64 -73.12
C VAL A 6 2.41 49.24 -72.02
N PRO A 7 3.31 50.10 -71.55
CA PRO A 7 4.23 49.73 -70.47
C PRO A 7 3.55 49.55 -69.11
N ILE A 8 2.47 50.28 -68.85
CA ILE A 8 1.71 50.13 -67.59
C ILE A 8 0.94 48.77 -67.57
N LEU A 9 0.34 48.40 -68.72
CA LEU A 9 -0.31 47.09 -68.87
C LEU A 9 0.70 45.94 -68.82
N ALA A 10 1.88 46.11 -69.39
CA ALA A 10 2.97 45.14 -69.33
C ALA A 10 3.51 44.98 -67.89
N ALA A 11 3.68 46.09 -67.16
CA ALA A 11 4.08 46.06 -65.75
C ALA A 11 3.00 45.41 -64.86
N GLY A 12 1.71 45.73 -65.11
CA GLY A 12 0.58 45.08 -64.40
C GLY A 12 0.50 43.57 -64.67
N ALA A 13 0.70 43.16 -65.93
CA ALA A 13 0.74 41.72 -66.26
C ALA A 13 1.94 41.01 -65.61
N LEU A 14 3.10 41.65 -65.53
CA LEU A 14 4.28 41.09 -64.85
C LEU A 14 4.05 40.95 -63.37
N ILE A 15 3.42 41.94 -62.71
CA ILE A 15 3.05 41.82 -61.26
C ILE A 15 2.08 40.70 -61.05
N VAL A 16 1.05 40.51 -61.87
CA VAL A 16 0.11 39.40 -61.80
C VAL A 16 0.83 38.05 -61.95
N VAL A 17 1.75 37.92 -62.89
CA VAL A 17 2.58 36.75 -63.10
C VAL A 17 3.45 36.47 -61.89
N ILE A 18 4.08 37.49 -61.29
CA ILE A 18 4.88 37.35 -60.07
C ILE A 18 3.98 36.87 -58.87
N ILE A 19 2.78 37.46 -58.70
CA ILE A 19 1.83 37.07 -57.71
C ILE A 19 1.37 35.60 -57.91
N CYS A 20 1.09 35.24 -59.17
CA CYS A 20 0.74 33.86 -59.52
C CYS A 20 1.89 32.87 -59.20
N PHE A 21 3.14 33.24 -59.49
CA PHE A 21 4.30 32.41 -59.12
C PHE A 21 4.50 32.31 -57.63
N MET A 22 4.30 33.39 -56.87
CA MET A 22 4.36 33.35 -55.39
C MET A 22 3.23 32.50 -54.81
N LEU A 23 2.01 32.62 -55.32
CA LEU A 23 0.87 31.78 -54.90
C LEU A 23 1.08 30.30 -55.27
N LEU A 24 1.56 30.03 -56.50
CA LEU A 24 1.90 28.67 -56.93
C LEU A 24 3.06 28.12 -56.08
N GLY A 25 4.08 28.91 -55.78
CA GLY A 25 5.18 28.53 -54.89
C GLY A 25 4.68 28.15 -53.49
N SER A 26 3.82 28.96 -52.90
CA SER A 26 3.22 28.71 -51.58
C SER A 26 2.31 27.47 -51.57
N ILE A 27 1.55 27.24 -52.66
CA ILE A 27 0.74 26.04 -52.83
C ILE A 27 1.62 24.79 -52.96
N ILE A 28 2.67 24.85 -53.80
CA ILE A 28 3.62 23.74 -53.95
C ILE A 28 4.31 23.45 -52.65
N GLU A 29 4.76 24.45 -51.92
CA GLU A 29 5.37 24.30 -50.62
C GLU A 29 4.40 23.64 -49.65
N LYS A 30 3.14 24.08 -49.58
CA LYS A 30 2.11 23.54 -48.70
C LYS A 30 1.88 22.02 -48.90
N TYR A 31 1.94 21.56 -50.15
CA TYR A 31 1.64 20.14 -50.50
C TYR A 31 2.87 19.27 -50.73
N THR A 32 4.09 19.86 -50.69
CA THR A 32 5.33 19.07 -50.81
C THR A 32 5.66 18.45 -49.45
N PRO A 33 5.79 17.09 -49.32
CA PRO A 33 6.19 16.44 -48.08
C PRO A 33 7.59 16.88 -47.63
N SER A 34 7.76 17.02 -46.30
CA SER A 34 9.10 17.19 -45.71
C SER A 34 9.96 15.98 -46.03
N LYS A 35 11.24 16.23 -46.33
CA LYS A 35 12.29 15.22 -46.48
C LYS A 35 13.24 15.19 -45.27
N GLU A 36 12.97 16.01 -44.28
CA GLU A 36 13.76 16.13 -43.07
C GLU A 36 13.65 14.85 -42.25
N HIS A 37 14.78 14.25 -41.91
CA HIS A 37 14.87 13.13 -40.98
C HIS A 37 15.21 13.65 -39.60
N MET A 38 14.47 13.21 -38.61
CA MET A 38 14.75 13.52 -37.22
C MET A 38 15.84 12.60 -36.70
N ASN A 39 16.75 13.12 -35.91
CA ASN A 39 17.71 12.31 -35.18
C ASN A 39 16.95 11.49 -34.12
N LEU A 40 17.18 10.19 -34.08
CA LEU A 40 16.50 9.32 -33.11
C LEU A 40 16.95 9.58 -31.67
N SER A 41 18.19 10.07 -31.44
CA SER A 41 18.59 10.49 -30.08
C SER A 41 17.76 11.68 -29.61
N ASP A 42 17.49 12.65 -30.49
CA ASP A 42 16.60 13.77 -30.17
C ASP A 42 15.15 13.31 -29.99
N TYR A 43 14.71 12.35 -30.83
CA TYR A 43 13.37 11.77 -30.74
C TYR A 43 13.11 11.07 -29.41
N TYR A 44 14.09 10.32 -28.89
CA TYR A 44 14.02 9.64 -27.59
C TYR A 44 14.49 10.51 -26.42
N ASN A 45 14.90 11.75 -26.66
CA ASN A 45 15.41 12.67 -25.65
C ASN A 45 16.59 12.09 -24.86
N LEU A 46 17.60 11.58 -25.57
CA LEU A 46 18.84 11.07 -24.99
C LEU A 46 19.87 12.17 -24.89
N SER A 47 20.43 12.39 -23.70
CA SER A 47 21.38 13.47 -23.40
C SER A 47 22.84 13.01 -23.38
N GLY A 48 23.08 11.73 -23.10
CA GLY A 48 24.40 11.12 -22.96
C GLY A 48 24.56 9.84 -23.77
N GLU A 49 25.84 9.46 -24.01
CA GLU A 49 26.17 8.22 -24.71
C GLU A 49 25.76 6.94 -23.94
N GLN A 50 25.62 7.05 -22.62
CA GLN A 50 25.20 5.95 -21.77
C GLN A 50 23.69 5.89 -21.57
N ASP A 51 22.93 6.92 -21.96
CA ASP A 51 21.49 6.92 -21.81
C ASP A 51 20.85 5.87 -22.72
N VAL A 52 19.85 5.19 -22.20
CA VAL A 52 19.05 4.17 -22.90
C VAL A 52 17.60 4.60 -22.89
N ALA A 53 16.99 4.73 -24.07
CA ALA A 53 15.56 4.98 -24.17
C ALA A 53 14.79 3.72 -23.75
N LEU A 54 13.73 3.91 -22.97
CA LEU A 54 12.85 2.83 -22.53
C LEU A 54 11.52 2.91 -23.29
N ILE A 55 11.18 1.83 -23.98
CA ILE A 55 9.93 1.70 -24.74
C ILE A 55 9.13 0.56 -24.09
N LEU A 56 8.17 0.90 -23.26
CA LEU A 56 7.31 -0.05 -22.56
C LEU A 56 5.98 -0.19 -23.28
N ASP A 57 5.63 -1.38 -23.75
CA ASP A 57 4.35 -1.71 -24.38
C ASP A 57 3.94 -0.69 -25.46
N ASN A 58 4.90 -0.33 -26.33
CA ASN A 58 4.76 0.69 -27.37
C ASN A 58 4.54 2.13 -26.84
N GLN A 59 5.02 2.44 -25.65
CA GLN A 59 5.07 3.80 -25.10
C GLN A 59 6.51 4.16 -24.76
N ILE A 60 6.94 5.37 -25.13
CA ILE A 60 8.27 5.88 -24.78
C ILE A 60 8.15 6.48 -23.38
N LEU A 61 8.92 5.94 -22.43
CA LEU A 61 8.97 6.48 -21.07
C LEU A 61 9.86 7.74 -21.02
N ASP A 62 9.51 8.63 -20.09
CA ASP A 62 10.38 9.80 -19.79
C ASP A 62 11.64 9.34 -19.04
N ALA A 63 11.54 8.31 -18.21
CA ALA A 63 12.65 7.65 -17.55
C ALA A 63 13.65 7.06 -18.56
N LYS A 64 14.93 7.01 -18.18
CA LYS A 64 16.02 6.48 -19.02
C LYS A 64 16.78 5.40 -18.25
N GLY A 65 17.09 4.31 -18.95
CA GLY A 65 18.08 3.37 -18.46
C GLY A 65 19.50 3.86 -18.69
N LYS A 66 20.48 3.10 -18.21
CA LYS A 66 21.91 3.33 -18.43
C LYS A 66 22.58 2.11 -19.05
N LEU A 67 23.43 2.33 -20.05
CA LEU A 67 24.30 1.33 -20.62
C LEU A 67 25.69 1.45 -19.98
N LEU A 68 26.05 0.51 -19.13
CA LEU A 68 27.32 0.49 -18.42
C LEU A 68 28.09 -0.79 -18.76
N ASN A 69 29.24 -0.64 -19.41
CA ASN A 69 30.10 -1.76 -19.83
C ASN A 69 29.37 -2.85 -20.65
N GLY A 70 28.38 -2.46 -21.44
CA GLY A 70 27.61 -3.38 -22.29
C GLY A 70 26.34 -3.95 -21.65
N THR A 71 26.11 -3.72 -20.37
CA THR A 71 24.91 -4.13 -19.64
C THR A 71 23.96 -2.95 -19.47
N VAL A 72 22.65 -3.19 -19.68
CA VAL A 72 21.59 -2.21 -19.44
C VAL A 72 21.14 -2.30 -18.00
N TYR A 73 21.03 -1.14 -17.37
CA TYR A 73 20.53 -0.97 -16.01
C TYR A 73 19.31 -0.05 -16.02
N LEU A 74 18.32 -0.37 -15.20
CA LEU A 74 17.15 0.45 -14.93
C LEU A 74 17.24 1.02 -13.52
N ASP A 75 16.83 2.28 -13.33
CA ASP A 75 16.75 2.86 -11.99
C ASP A 75 15.65 2.19 -11.16
N TYR A 76 15.84 2.21 -9.85
CA TYR A 76 14.96 1.54 -8.88
C TYR A 76 13.50 2.00 -8.98
N GLU A 77 13.26 3.32 -9.13
CA GLU A 77 11.91 3.88 -9.23
C GLU A 77 11.20 3.38 -10.51
N THR A 78 11.92 3.33 -11.64
CA THR A 78 11.40 2.76 -12.89
C THR A 78 11.06 1.28 -12.74
N VAL A 79 11.90 0.50 -12.04
CA VAL A 79 11.64 -0.92 -11.78
C VAL A 79 10.37 -1.09 -10.96
N CYS A 80 10.24 -0.40 -9.84
CA CYS A 80 9.07 -0.51 -8.96
C CYS A 80 7.79 -0.01 -9.64
N SER A 81 7.87 1.08 -10.42
CA SER A 81 6.69 1.66 -11.08
C SER A 81 6.16 0.86 -12.26
N TYR A 82 7.02 0.13 -12.97
CA TYR A 82 6.66 -0.44 -14.27
C TYR A 82 6.90 -1.94 -14.42
N LEU A 83 7.74 -2.55 -13.59
CA LEU A 83 8.11 -3.96 -13.77
C LEU A 83 7.76 -4.81 -12.55
N ASN A 84 8.27 -4.45 -11.37
CA ASN A 84 8.07 -5.26 -10.16
C ASN A 84 8.38 -4.43 -8.90
N ASP A 85 7.38 -4.12 -8.10
CA ASP A 85 7.44 -3.33 -6.87
C ASP A 85 7.90 -4.12 -5.64
N ARG A 86 8.16 -5.43 -5.79
CA ARG A 86 8.74 -6.26 -4.70
C ARG A 86 10.23 -6.10 -4.52
N PHE A 87 10.93 -5.52 -5.48
CA PHE A 87 12.32 -5.15 -5.25
C PHE A 87 12.39 -4.09 -4.16
N TYR A 88 13.30 -4.28 -3.22
CA TYR A 88 13.54 -3.35 -2.13
C TYR A 88 15.00 -2.90 -2.12
N TRP A 89 15.22 -1.59 -2.16
CA TRP A 89 16.55 -1.01 -2.09
C TRP A 89 16.80 -0.40 -0.71
N ASP A 90 17.68 -1.05 0.07
CA ASP A 90 18.20 -0.48 1.31
C ASP A 90 19.34 0.49 0.98
N HIS A 91 19.01 1.77 0.94
CA HIS A 91 19.98 2.83 0.67
C HIS A 91 20.96 3.06 1.84
N ASN A 92 20.62 2.64 3.06
CA ASN A 92 21.48 2.77 4.24
C ASN A 92 22.62 1.76 4.23
N GLU A 93 22.36 0.55 3.75
CA GLU A 93 23.34 -0.53 3.68
C GLU A 93 23.76 -0.86 2.25
N ASN A 94 23.27 -0.12 1.26
CA ASN A 94 23.55 -0.33 -0.16
C ASN A 94 23.29 -1.77 -0.60
N LYS A 95 22.13 -2.27 -0.25
CA LYS A 95 21.72 -3.65 -0.50
C LYS A 95 20.40 -3.72 -1.25
N LEU A 96 20.37 -4.49 -2.34
CA LEU A 96 19.15 -4.84 -3.05
C LEU A 96 18.59 -6.14 -2.47
N LEU A 97 17.29 -6.14 -2.17
CA LEU A 97 16.55 -7.30 -1.70
C LEU A 97 15.39 -7.61 -2.64
N TYR A 98 15.05 -8.88 -2.75
CA TYR A 98 13.82 -9.37 -3.35
C TYR A 98 13.35 -10.59 -2.56
N THR A 99 12.08 -10.64 -2.20
CA THR A 99 11.53 -11.74 -1.42
C THR A 99 10.57 -12.54 -2.28
N THR A 100 10.87 -13.83 -2.49
CA THR A 100 9.98 -14.80 -3.13
C THR A 100 9.08 -15.48 -2.08
N ALA A 101 8.22 -16.38 -2.54
CA ALA A 101 7.41 -17.22 -1.65
C ALA A 101 8.24 -18.08 -0.67
N THR A 102 9.52 -18.37 -0.98
CA THR A 102 10.36 -19.29 -0.19
C THR A 102 11.72 -18.74 0.18
N ASP A 103 12.21 -17.72 -0.52
CA ASP A 103 13.61 -17.29 -0.41
C ASP A 103 13.75 -15.77 -0.33
N LEU A 104 14.77 -15.33 0.39
CA LEU A 104 15.26 -13.96 0.34
C LEU A 104 16.45 -13.89 -0.60
N ILE A 105 16.30 -13.11 -1.66
CA ILE A 105 17.38 -12.78 -2.59
C ILE A 105 18.04 -11.49 -2.13
N SER A 106 19.38 -11.45 -2.09
CA SER A 106 20.11 -10.25 -1.69
C SER A 106 21.37 -10.05 -2.55
N ALA A 107 21.63 -8.80 -2.91
CA ALA A 107 22.83 -8.38 -3.62
C ALA A 107 23.38 -7.08 -3.04
N ASP A 108 24.67 -7.05 -2.74
CA ASP A 108 25.35 -5.82 -2.33
C ASP A 108 25.65 -4.96 -3.57
N ALA A 109 25.66 -3.63 -3.39
CA ALA A 109 26.04 -2.73 -4.46
C ALA A 109 27.42 -3.05 -5.03
N ASP A 110 27.54 -2.89 -6.34
CA ASP A 110 28.77 -3.17 -7.12
C ASP A 110 29.28 -4.62 -7.08
N SER A 111 28.52 -5.53 -6.46
CA SER A 111 28.83 -6.97 -6.45
C SER A 111 28.31 -7.65 -7.72
N THR A 112 29.12 -8.58 -8.24
CA THR A 112 28.69 -9.53 -9.27
C THR A 112 28.01 -10.76 -8.69
N SER A 113 28.07 -10.93 -7.37
CA SER A 113 27.48 -12.05 -6.64
C SER A 113 26.18 -11.61 -5.94
N TYR A 114 25.24 -12.52 -5.89
CA TYR A 114 24.01 -12.40 -5.09
C TYR A 114 23.74 -13.71 -4.35
N TYR A 115 22.90 -13.65 -3.35
CA TYR A 115 22.52 -14.79 -2.55
C TYR A 115 21.03 -15.07 -2.72
N VAL A 116 20.70 -16.37 -2.85
CA VAL A 116 19.34 -16.88 -2.71
C VAL A 116 19.30 -17.59 -1.37
N THR A 117 18.75 -16.95 -0.35
CA THR A 117 18.84 -17.32 1.06
C THR A 117 20.32 -17.46 1.51
N LYS A 118 20.96 -18.61 1.33
CA LYS A 118 22.36 -18.86 1.68
C LYS A 118 23.23 -19.29 0.49
N ASP A 119 22.59 -19.60 -0.64
CA ASP A 119 23.28 -20.12 -1.82
C ASP A 119 23.80 -18.94 -2.66
N SER A 120 25.10 -18.95 -2.94
CA SER A 120 25.76 -17.90 -3.70
C SER A 120 25.66 -18.16 -5.19
N HIS A 121 25.23 -17.13 -5.91
CA HIS A 121 25.15 -17.06 -7.37
C HIS A 121 25.96 -15.88 -7.89
N SER A 122 26.25 -15.83 -9.20
CA SER A 122 26.96 -14.69 -9.77
C SER A 122 26.59 -14.47 -11.23
N LEU A 123 26.68 -13.21 -11.65
CA LEU A 123 26.68 -12.78 -13.05
C LEU A 123 28.10 -12.33 -13.44
N ASP A 124 28.33 -12.02 -14.71
CA ASP A 124 29.60 -11.52 -15.22
C ASP A 124 29.75 -9.99 -15.08
N HIS A 125 28.74 -9.34 -14.54
CA HIS A 125 28.66 -7.90 -14.28
C HIS A 125 27.99 -7.63 -12.92
N PRO A 126 28.15 -6.43 -12.34
CA PRO A 126 27.45 -6.04 -11.12
C PRO A 126 25.95 -6.09 -11.28
N ILE A 127 25.26 -6.64 -10.28
CA ILE A 127 23.81 -6.81 -10.26
C ILE A 127 23.11 -5.48 -10.04
N VAL A 128 23.62 -4.69 -9.09
CA VAL A 128 23.13 -3.36 -8.76
C VAL A 128 24.28 -2.37 -8.66
N LYS A 129 24.06 -1.18 -9.18
CA LYS A 129 24.96 -0.04 -9.11
C LYS A 129 24.33 1.04 -8.24
N ALA A 130 24.96 1.39 -7.12
CA ALA A 130 24.52 2.49 -6.30
C ALA A 130 24.96 3.84 -6.90
N ASP A 131 24.07 4.79 -6.92
CA ASP A 131 24.35 6.22 -7.13
C ASP A 131 23.88 6.96 -5.87
N ALA A 132 24.41 8.15 -5.62
CA ALA A 132 24.18 8.91 -4.38
C ALA A 132 22.69 9.10 -3.99
N GLN A 133 21.76 8.94 -4.93
CA GLN A 133 20.34 9.15 -4.73
C GLN A 133 19.44 7.96 -5.12
N THR A 134 19.97 6.95 -5.84
CA THR A 134 19.19 5.82 -6.33
C THR A 134 20.09 4.60 -6.60
N ALA A 135 19.47 3.49 -6.95
CA ALA A 135 20.15 2.29 -7.44
C ALA A 135 19.76 2.03 -8.90
N TYR A 136 20.68 1.46 -9.65
CA TYR A 136 20.48 0.97 -11.01
C TYR A 136 20.62 -0.55 -11.01
N ILE A 137 19.60 -1.27 -11.42
CA ILE A 137 19.52 -2.73 -11.38
C ILE A 137 19.69 -3.29 -12.79
N ALA A 138 20.53 -4.31 -12.96
CA ALA A 138 20.77 -4.96 -14.24
C ALA A 138 19.48 -5.63 -14.76
N ILE A 139 19.16 -5.38 -16.04
CA ILE A 139 17.89 -5.82 -16.63
C ILE A 139 17.74 -7.34 -16.70
N ASP A 140 18.83 -8.06 -16.92
CA ASP A 140 18.83 -9.53 -16.96
C ASP A 140 18.62 -10.13 -15.57
N PHE A 141 19.08 -9.46 -14.50
CA PHE A 141 18.75 -9.85 -13.13
C PHE A 141 17.27 -9.62 -12.82
N LEU A 142 16.70 -8.47 -13.25
CA LEU A 142 15.27 -8.19 -13.10
C LEU A 142 14.41 -9.25 -13.79
N LYS A 143 14.83 -9.73 -14.97
CA LYS A 143 14.12 -10.77 -15.73
C LYS A 143 14.01 -12.09 -14.98
N LEU A 144 14.91 -12.41 -14.05
CA LEU A 144 14.85 -13.64 -13.27
C LEU A 144 13.61 -13.69 -12.35
N TYR A 145 13.12 -12.51 -11.91
CA TYR A 145 12.10 -12.39 -10.89
C TYR A 145 10.87 -11.59 -11.33
N SER A 146 10.78 -11.23 -12.63
CA SER A 146 9.70 -10.36 -13.11
C SER A 146 9.13 -10.83 -14.44
N ASP A 147 7.82 -10.67 -14.61
CA ASP A 147 7.09 -11.04 -15.82
C ASP A 147 7.19 -9.95 -16.90
N PHE A 148 8.31 -9.89 -17.59
CA PHE A 148 8.47 -9.05 -18.76
C PHE A 148 9.43 -9.69 -19.77
N SER A 149 9.41 -9.25 -21.02
CA SER A 149 10.48 -9.51 -21.98
C SER A 149 11.16 -8.22 -22.39
N TYR A 150 12.41 -8.32 -22.84
CA TYR A 150 13.14 -7.16 -23.30
C TYR A 150 14.00 -7.44 -24.53
N GLU A 151 14.19 -6.41 -25.34
CA GLU A 151 15.12 -6.41 -26.48
C GLU A 151 15.99 -5.15 -26.42
N VAL A 152 17.30 -5.34 -26.43
CA VAL A 152 18.28 -4.23 -26.42
C VAL A 152 18.71 -3.91 -27.84
N LEU A 153 18.60 -2.66 -28.21
CA LEU A 153 18.94 -2.14 -29.54
C LEU A 153 19.93 -0.97 -29.41
N ASP A 154 20.82 -0.85 -30.36
CA ASP A 154 21.79 0.23 -30.48
C ASP A 154 21.37 1.29 -31.52
N SER A 155 22.16 2.37 -31.63
CA SER A 155 22.08 3.40 -32.67
C SER A 155 20.67 4.09 -32.79
N PRO A 156 20.14 4.76 -31.77
CA PRO A 156 20.66 4.99 -30.43
C PRO A 156 20.31 3.86 -29.46
N ASN A 157 20.97 3.84 -28.30
CA ASN A 157 20.71 2.86 -27.26
C ASN A 157 19.24 2.93 -26.81
N ARG A 158 18.54 1.82 -26.88
CA ARG A 158 17.16 1.70 -26.44
C ARG A 158 16.82 0.27 -26.06
N VAL A 159 15.84 0.14 -25.20
CA VAL A 159 15.29 -1.15 -24.79
C VAL A 159 13.79 -1.14 -25.03
N ILE A 160 13.31 -2.17 -25.71
CA ILE A 160 11.88 -2.46 -25.82
C ILE A 160 11.54 -3.40 -24.68
N LEU A 161 10.59 -2.98 -23.84
CA LEU A 161 10.06 -3.73 -22.71
C LEU A 161 8.63 -4.14 -23.02
N THR A 162 8.28 -5.39 -22.74
CA THR A 162 6.93 -5.92 -22.91
C THR A 162 6.47 -6.55 -21.60
N THR A 163 5.40 -6.01 -21.03
CA THR A 163 4.69 -6.53 -19.84
C THR A 163 3.25 -6.87 -20.18
N ALA A 164 2.69 -6.31 -21.25
CA ALA A 164 1.34 -6.59 -21.72
C ALA A 164 1.33 -7.80 -22.67
N TRP A 165 0.80 -8.90 -22.18
CA TRP A 165 0.64 -10.15 -22.93
C TRP A 165 -0.74 -10.22 -23.58
N GLY A 166 -0.88 -10.99 -24.64
CA GLY A 166 -2.13 -11.19 -25.37
C GLY A 166 -2.10 -10.74 -26.81
N ASP A 167 -3.27 -10.48 -27.38
CA ASP A 167 -3.43 -10.19 -28.79
C ASP A 167 -3.08 -8.73 -29.14
N TYR A 168 -2.34 -8.57 -30.25
CA TYR A 168 -2.02 -7.27 -30.81
C TYR A 168 -2.20 -7.26 -32.33
N THR A 169 -2.45 -6.08 -32.88
CA THR A 169 -2.75 -5.92 -34.31
C THR A 169 -1.51 -5.50 -35.08
N THR A 170 -1.24 -6.19 -36.19
CA THR A 170 -0.17 -5.83 -37.12
C THR A 170 -0.70 -5.54 -38.52
N ALA A 171 0.08 -4.80 -39.32
CA ALA A 171 -0.19 -4.58 -40.73
C ALA A 171 1.11 -4.50 -41.54
N PRO A 172 1.22 -5.11 -42.72
CA PRO A 172 2.35 -4.92 -43.62
C PRO A 172 2.23 -3.60 -44.38
N ALA A 173 3.34 -2.96 -44.68
CA ALA A 173 3.37 -1.84 -45.61
C ALA A 173 3.18 -2.34 -47.07
N LYS A 174 2.16 -1.85 -47.79
CA LYS A 174 1.90 -2.20 -49.21
C LYS A 174 2.98 -1.78 -50.16
N GLN A 175 3.67 -0.66 -49.82
CA GLN A 175 4.71 -0.02 -50.61
C GLN A 175 5.71 0.69 -49.71
N LYS A 176 6.84 1.11 -50.26
CA LYS A 176 7.76 1.98 -49.51
C LYS A 176 7.02 3.23 -49.03
N THR A 177 7.16 3.55 -47.78
CA THR A 177 6.51 4.67 -47.11
C THR A 177 7.42 5.22 -46.00
N GLN A 178 7.00 6.29 -45.34
CA GLN A 178 7.74 6.92 -44.26
C GLN A 178 6.94 6.91 -42.97
N LEU A 179 7.61 6.55 -41.90
CA LEU A 179 7.13 6.74 -40.54
C LEU A 179 7.46 8.17 -40.11
N ARG A 180 6.48 8.95 -39.73
CA ARG A 180 6.62 10.36 -39.36
C ARG A 180 6.28 10.57 -37.88
N GLN A 181 6.91 11.56 -37.27
CA GLN A 181 6.70 11.89 -35.87
C GLN A 181 5.23 12.22 -35.54
N LYS A 182 4.56 12.94 -36.45
CA LYS A 182 3.14 13.31 -36.33
C LYS A 182 2.38 12.96 -37.61
N GLY A 183 1.05 12.82 -37.52
CA GLY A 183 0.17 12.58 -38.67
C GLY A 183 0.10 13.76 -39.64
N GLY A 184 1.14 14.00 -40.42
CA GLY A 184 1.22 15.11 -41.38
C GLY A 184 2.39 15.01 -42.31
N ILE A 185 2.20 15.46 -43.58
CA ILE A 185 3.27 15.43 -44.62
C ILE A 185 4.44 16.36 -44.32
N LYS A 186 4.25 17.35 -43.45
CA LYS A 186 5.29 18.30 -43.02
C LYS A 186 6.06 17.82 -41.78
N SER A 187 5.56 16.80 -41.09
CA SER A 187 6.23 16.24 -39.92
C SER A 187 7.56 15.58 -40.32
N PRO A 188 8.61 15.67 -39.48
CA PRO A 188 9.88 14.99 -39.72
C PRO A 188 9.69 13.48 -39.88
N ILE A 189 10.60 12.86 -40.62
CA ILE A 189 10.66 11.43 -40.85
C ILE A 189 11.46 10.80 -39.72
N LEU A 190 10.91 9.76 -39.07
CA LEU A 190 11.60 8.96 -38.06
C LEU A 190 12.31 7.75 -38.69
N ALA A 191 11.64 7.10 -39.65
CA ALA A 191 12.19 5.92 -40.33
C ALA A 191 11.59 5.75 -41.73
N ASP A 192 12.34 5.12 -42.63
CA ASP A 192 11.85 4.66 -43.92
C ASP A 192 11.35 3.22 -43.79
N ILE A 193 10.10 2.97 -44.16
CA ILE A 193 9.43 1.67 -44.05
C ILE A 193 9.44 1.02 -45.43
N GLY A 194 10.08 -0.15 -45.51
CA GLY A 194 10.15 -0.94 -46.73
C GLY A 194 8.80 -1.59 -47.08
N LYS A 195 8.62 -1.97 -48.36
CA LYS A 195 7.48 -2.78 -48.76
C LYS A 195 7.50 -4.11 -48.04
N ASN A 196 6.34 -4.57 -47.56
CA ASN A 196 6.10 -5.79 -46.75
C ASN A 196 6.72 -5.74 -45.34
N MET A 197 7.35 -4.65 -44.93
CA MET A 197 7.75 -4.47 -43.53
C MET A 197 6.49 -4.41 -42.68
N GLU A 198 6.45 -5.21 -41.64
CA GLU A 198 5.33 -5.29 -40.71
C GLU A 198 5.48 -4.25 -39.62
N VAL A 199 4.37 -3.64 -39.21
CA VAL A 199 4.31 -2.69 -38.11
C VAL A 199 3.16 -3.05 -37.18
N THR A 200 3.31 -2.79 -35.89
CA THR A 200 2.23 -2.88 -34.89
C THR A 200 1.31 -1.67 -35.05
N VAL A 201 0.00 -1.91 -35.16
CA VAL A 201 -1.01 -0.87 -35.31
C VAL A 201 -1.50 -0.48 -33.92
N LEU A 202 -1.23 0.77 -33.51
CA LEU A 202 -1.59 1.28 -32.19
C LEU A 202 -2.93 2.03 -32.21
N GLU A 203 -3.15 2.86 -33.27
CA GLU A 203 -4.37 3.65 -33.40
C GLU A 203 -4.68 3.84 -34.90
N THR A 204 -5.85 3.40 -35.31
CA THR A 204 -6.33 3.52 -36.69
C THR A 204 -6.95 4.89 -36.94
N GLY A 205 -6.56 5.56 -38.03
CA GLY A 205 -7.17 6.81 -38.47
C GLY A 205 -7.37 6.83 -39.99
N ASP A 206 -8.28 7.66 -40.47
CA ASP A 206 -8.66 7.73 -41.89
C ASP A 206 -7.49 8.09 -42.82
N THR A 207 -6.66 9.01 -42.40
CA THR A 207 -5.53 9.54 -43.22
C THR A 207 -4.19 9.02 -42.72
N TRP A 208 -4.00 8.98 -41.42
CA TRP A 208 -2.79 8.56 -40.72
C TRP A 208 -3.10 7.56 -39.64
N THR A 209 -2.35 6.49 -39.62
CA THR A 209 -2.41 5.42 -38.60
C THR A 209 -1.16 5.50 -37.73
N LYS A 210 -1.32 5.53 -36.41
CA LYS A 210 -0.23 5.44 -35.46
C LYS A 210 0.27 4.01 -35.37
N VAL A 211 1.55 3.82 -35.50
CA VAL A 211 2.17 2.49 -35.49
C VAL A 211 3.47 2.48 -34.72
N SER A 212 3.91 1.27 -34.33
CA SER A 212 5.25 1.00 -33.82
C SER A 212 5.96 0.03 -34.76
N THR A 213 7.26 0.25 -34.96
CA THR A 213 8.12 -0.71 -35.68
C THR A 213 8.67 -1.74 -34.71
N ALA A 214 9.20 -2.85 -35.24
CA ALA A 214 9.93 -3.84 -34.43
C ALA A 214 11.14 -3.24 -33.68
N GLU A 215 11.68 -2.12 -34.17
CA GLU A 215 12.77 -1.39 -33.54
C GLU A 215 12.30 -0.40 -32.46
N GLY A 216 11.01 -0.40 -32.06
CA GLY A 216 10.46 0.49 -31.02
C GLY A 216 10.25 1.95 -31.46
N ILE A 217 10.30 2.25 -32.79
CA ILE A 217 10.07 3.60 -33.30
C ILE A 217 8.56 3.79 -33.48
N ILE A 218 7.97 4.73 -32.75
CA ILE A 218 6.55 5.00 -32.72
C ILE A 218 6.24 6.27 -33.52
N GLY A 219 5.31 6.19 -34.45
CA GLY A 219 4.96 7.34 -35.29
C GLY A 219 3.74 7.08 -36.16
N TYR A 220 3.64 7.84 -37.26
CA TYR A 220 2.47 7.82 -38.12
C TYR A 220 2.83 7.43 -39.56
N ILE A 221 2.07 6.51 -40.13
CA ILE A 221 2.12 6.12 -41.53
C ILE A 221 0.81 6.51 -42.20
N LYS A 222 0.83 6.90 -43.48
CA LYS A 222 -0.42 7.09 -44.26
C LYS A 222 -1.23 5.79 -44.24
N SER A 223 -2.47 5.83 -43.78
CA SER A 223 -3.33 4.67 -43.64
C SER A 223 -3.46 3.86 -44.95
N LYS A 224 -3.53 4.54 -46.11
CA LYS A 224 -3.56 3.89 -47.43
C LYS A 224 -2.30 3.10 -47.79
N ALA A 225 -1.18 3.33 -47.11
CA ALA A 225 0.08 2.63 -47.35
C ALA A 225 0.16 1.31 -46.54
N LEU A 226 -0.75 1.07 -45.62
CA LEU A 226 -0.85 -0.16 -44.85
C LEU A 226 -1.73 -1.19 -45.55
N GLY A 227 -1.38 -2.46 -45.39
CA GLY A 227 -2.14 -3.63 -45.86
C GLY A 227 -3.32 -3.98 -44.96
N ALA A 228 -3.88 -5.15 -45.17
CA ALA A 228 -4.87 -5.72 -44.29
C ALA A 228 -4.21 -6.03 -42.92
N THR A 229 -4.94 -5.76 -41.87
CA THR A 229 -4.48 -6.07 -40.50
C THR A 229 -4.55 -7.58 -40.24
N SER A 230 -3.67 -8.05 -39.38
CA SER A 230 -3.69 -9.39 -38.79
C SER A 230 -3.48 -9.30 -37.30
N THR A 231 -4.04 -10.26 -36.57
CA THR A 231 -3.82 -10.40 -35.14
C THR A 231 -2.67 -11.36 -34.89
N LYS A 232 -1.80 -11.00 -33.96
CA LYS A 232 -0.76 -11.86 -33.40
C LYS A 232 -0.90 -11.89 -31.87
N THR A 233 -0.40 -12.95 -31.25
CA THR A 233 -0.47 -13.13 -29.81
C THR A 233 0.94 -13.15 -29.23
N LEU A 234 1.18 -12.36 -28.15
CA LEU A 234 2.34 -12.44 -27.30
C LEU A 234 1.98 -13.28 -26.07
N THR A 235 2.89 -14.17 -25.68
CA THR A 235 2.71 -15.01 -24.49
C THR A 235 3.87 -14.84 -23.54
N SER A 236 3.58 -14.79 -22.23
CA SER A 236 4.62 -14.84 -21.21
C SER A 236 5.17 -16.26 -21.09
N ASP A 237 6.45 -16.35 -20.79
CA ASP A 237 7.15 -17.57 -20.35
C ASP A 237 7.41 -17.59 -18.83
N TYR A 238 6.96 -16.54 -18.13
CA TYR A 238 7.12 -16.40 -16.68
C TYR A 238 6.16 -17.35 -15.94
N VAL A 239 6.70 -18.02 -14.94
CA VAL A 239 5.91 -18.85 -14.03
C VAL A 239 5.69 -18.06 -12.76
N ALA A 240 4.44 -17.67 -12.51
CA ALA A 240 4.06 -16.95 -11.31
C ALA A 240 4.39 -17.77 -10.05
N GLU A 241 4.84 -17.10 -9.02
CA GLU A 241 5.10 -17.70 -7.71
C GLU A 241 3.79 -18.11 -7.02
N GLU A 242 3.81 -19.26 -6.35
CA GLU A 242 2.69 -19.72 -5.53
C GLU A 242 3.00 -19.46 -4.05
N PHE A 243 2.22 -18.59 -3.41
CA PHE A 243 2.30 -18.32 -1.99
C PHE A 243 1.40 -19.28 -1.23
N THR A 244 1.92 -19.82 -0.14
CA THR A 244 1.18 -20.75 0.74
C THR A 244 1.10 -20.18 2.15
N HIS A 245 -0.02 -20.44 2.84
CA HIS A 245 -0.30 -19.92 4.16
C HIS A 245 -0.58 -21.04 5.15
N ILE A 246 -0.24 -20.84 6.41
CA ILE A 246 -0.60 -21.72 7.52
C ILE A 246 -2.08 -21.45 7.86
N LYS A 247 -2.98 -22.16 7.20
CA LYS A 247 -4.43 -22.05 7.45
C LYS A 247 -4.86 -23.00 8.58
N LYS A 248 -5.68 -22.47 9.49
CA LYS A 248 -6.31 -23.28 10.54
C LYS A 248 -7.59 -23.94 10.01
N ASP A 249 -7.91 -25.11 10.54
CA ASP A 249 -9.12 -25.87 10.20
C ASP A 249 -10.35 -25.45 11.03
N PHE A 250 -10.20 -24.40 11.83
CA PHE A 250 -11.25 -23.79 12.66
C PHE A 250 -11.33 -22.28 12.39
N LYS A 251 -12.48 -21.68 12.70
CA LYS A 251 -12.63 -20.22 12.71
C LYS A 251 -11.84 -19.64 13.88
N ILE A 252 -11.04 -18.61 13.58
CA ILE A 252 -10.25 -17.93 14.61
C ILE A 252 -11.18 -17.20 15.59
N ASN A 253 -11.06 -17.52 16.85
CA ASN A 253 -11.65 -16.80 17.97
C ASN A 253 -10.51 -16.32 18.86
N MET A 254 -9.95 -15.18 18.51
CA MET A 254 -8.78 -14.60 19.13
C MET A 254 -9.20 -13.53 20.15
N ALA A 255 -8.43 -13.40 21.23
CA ALA A 255 -8.55 -12.22 22.08
C ALA A 255 -7.16 -11.76 22.52
N TRP A 256 -6.96 -10.45 22.53
CA TRP A 256 -5.76 -9.85 23.08
C TRP A 256 -5.80 -9.86 24.61
N HIS A 257 -4.67 -10.19 25.21
CA HIS A 257 -4.46 -10.11 26.66
C HIS A 257 -3.33 -9.13 26.95
N GLN A 258 -3.69 -7.97 27.46
CA GLN A 258 -2.72 -6.94 27.79
C GLN A 258 -1.86 -7.37 28.99
N ILE A 259 -0.56 -7.48 28.75
CA ILE A 259 0.46 -7.85 29.73
C ILE A 259 1.37 -6.64 29.95
N THR A 260 1.18 -5.91 31.03
CA THR A 260 1.95 -4.70 31.34
C THR A 260 3.23 -4.96 32.13
N ASN A 261 3.34 -6.13 32.75
CA ASN A 261 4.51 -6.58 33.52
C ASN A 261 4.53 -8.11 33.63
N ALA A 262 5.65 -8.68 34.07
CA ALA A 262 5.82 -10.13 34.17
C ALA A 262 4.80 -10.82 35.09
N ASP A 263 4.36 -10.14 36.18
CA ASP A 263 3.40 -10.70 37.15
C ASP A 263 2.00 -10.81 36.54
N ALA A 264 1.64 -9.97 35.57
CA ALA A 264 0.37 -10.00 34.85
C ALA A 264 0.13 -11.34 34.13
N ASN A 265 1.19 -12.06 33.74
CA ASN A 265 1.07 -13.41 33.18
C ASN A 265 0.34 -14.40 34.10
N THR A 266 0.42 -14.20 35.39
CA THR A 266 -0.24 -15.10 36.38
C THR A 266 -1.76 -14.97 36.35
N THR A 267 -2.31 -13.93 35.76
CA THR A 267 -3.76 -13.68 35.67
C THR A 267 -4.46 -14.52 34.61
N ILE A 268 -3.73 -15.20 33.71
CA ILE A 268 -4.29 -15.97 32.60
C ILE A 268 -5.40 -16.96 33.04
N ALA A 269 -5.21 -17.65 34.14
CA ALA A 269 -6.20 -18.60 34.62
C ALA A 269 -7.52 -17.92 35.03
N SER A 270 -7.45 -16.75 35.65
CA SER A 270 -8.63 -15.98 36.07
C SER A 270 -9.34 -15.32 34.89
N VAL A 271 -8.58 -14.79 33.93
CA VAL A 271 -9.11 -14.13 32.73
C VAL A 271 -9.86 -15.17 31.87
N LEU A 272 -9.31 -16.35 31.68
CA LEU A 272 -9.94 -17.41 30.89
C LEU A 272 -11.07 -18.15 31.60
N GLN A 273 -11.30 -17.93 32.92
CA GLN A 273 -12.29 -18.66 33.70
C GLN A 273 -13.72 -18.54 33.15
N ASN A 274 -14.06 -17.37 32.62
CA ASN A 274 -15.40 -17.04 32.14
C ASN A 274 -15.49 -16.95 30.60
N THR A 275 -14.42 -17.27 29.88
CA THR A 275 -14.42 -17.28 28.42
C THR A 275 -14.97 -18.59 27.85
N LYS A 276 -15.49 -18.54 26.62
CA LYS A 276 -15.99 -19.72 25.91
C LYS A 276 -15.54 -19.66 24.45
N GLY A 277 -15.02 -20.77 23.94
CA GLY A 277 -14.70 -20.94 22.53
C GLY A 277 -13.45 -20.19 22.05
N ILE A 278 -12.72 -19.49 22.92
CA ILE A 278 -11.40 -18.95 22.56
C ILE A 278 -10.49 -20.09 22.12
N ASN A 279 -9.88 -19.94 20.95
CA ASN A 279 -8.91 -20.89 20.42
C ASN A 279 -7.54 -20.26 20.14
N VAL A 280 -7.46 -18.92 20.13
CA VAL A 280 -6.21 -18.16 20.01
C VAL A 280 -6.19 -17.06 21.07
N ILE A 281 -5.04 -16.84 21.71
CA ILE A 281 -4.82 -15.72 22.61
C ILE A 281 -3.56 -14.96 22.16
N SER A 282 -3.64 -13.63 22.13
CA SER A 282 -2.52 -12.76 21.75
C SER A 282 -2.09 -11.90 22.94
N PRO A 283 -1.09 -12.36 23.72
CA PRO A 283 -0.55 -11.55 24.83
C PRO A 283 0.38 -10.46 24.28
N THR A 284 0.29 -9.24 24.82
CA THR A 284 1.15 -8.11 24.47
C THR A 284 2.53 -8.26 25.12
N TRP A 285 3.36 -9.15 24.57
CA TRP A 285 4.60 -9.56 25.22
C TRP A 285 5.85 -8.88 24.77
N PHE A 286 5.89 -8.49 23.47
CA PHE A 286 7.10 -7.99 22.87
C PHE A 286 6.90 -6.56 22.37
N TYR A 287 7.95 -5.76 22.53
CA TYR A 287 8.01 -4.43 21.92
C TYR A 287 9.46 -4.07 21.57
N LEU A 288 9.62 -3.13 20.66
CA LEU A 288 10.94 -2.62 20.28
C LEU A 288 11.62 -2.01 21.49
N ASN A 289 12.84 -2.48 21.83
CA ASN A 289 13.58 -2.04 23.00
C ASN A 289 14.63 -0.98 22.69
N ASP A 290 15.19 -1.01 21.48
CA ASP A 290 16.19 -0.04 21.01
C ASP A 290 16.21 0.05 19.47
N ASN A 291 16.98 1.04 18.96
CA ASN A 291 17.13 1.31 17.53
C ASN A 291 17.98 0.27 16.76
N ASN A 292 18.32 -0.86 17.35
CA ASN A 292 19.06 -1.96 16.70
C ASN A 292 18.19 -3.19 16.41
N GLY A 293 16.89 -3.11 16.68
CA GLY A 293 15.97 -4.24 16.51
C GLY A 293 16.00 -5.26 17.64
N ASN A 294 16.53 -4.88 18.82
CA ASN A 294 16.34 -5.69 20.00
C ASN A 294 14.92 -5.52 20.55
N ILE A 295 14.38 -6.60 21.11
CA ILE A 295 13.03 -6.62 21.71
C ILE A 295 13.12 -6.68 23.24
N ALA A 296 12.21 -5.98 23.91
CA ALA A 296 11.86 -6.29 25.28
C ALA A 296 10.87 -7.47 25.30
N SER A 297 10.85 -8.22 26.38
CA SER A 297 10.04 -9.44 26.48
C SER A 297 9.42 -9.59 27.85
N LEU A 298 8.11 -9.82 27.87
CA LEU A 298 7.33 -10.23 29.04
C LEU A 298 6.87 -11.70 28.93
N ALA A 299 7.36 -12.45 27.94
CA ALA A 299 6.91 -13.81 27.63
C ALA A 299 7.11 -14.79 28.79
N SER A 300 6.19 -15.75 28.93
CA SER A 300 6.16 -16.75 30.00
C SER A 300 5.85 -18.13 29.45
N SER A 301 6.76 -19.08 29.69
CA SER A 301 6.53 -20.50 29.33
C SER A 301 5.39 -21.11 30.11
N ASP A 302 5.17 -20.68 31.35
CA ASP A 302 4.04 -21.19 32.18
C ASP A 302 2.69 -20.74 31.59
N TYR A 303 2.63 -19.54 31.07
CA TYR A 303 1.47 -19.01 30.36
C TYR A 303 1.18 -19.84 29.09
N VAL A 304 2.16 -20.06 28.24
CA VAL A 304 2.02 -20.89 27.04
C VAL A 304 1.56 -22.30 27.38
N ASN A 305 2.23 -22.94 28.35
CA ASN A 305 1.87 -24.27 28.81
C ASN A 305 0.43 -24.34 29.32
N TYR A 306 -0.04 -23.30 30.03
CA TYR A 306 -1.42 -23.23 30.52
C TYR A 306 -2.42 -23.13 29.34
N CYS A 307 -2.15 -22.30 28.35
CA CYS A 307 -2.99 -22.15 27.17
C CYS A 307 -3.05 -23.46 26.36
N HIS A 308 -1.90 -24.08 26.09
CA HIS A 308 -1.83 -25.35 25.37
C HIS A 308 -2.59 -26.49 26.08
N GLN A 309 -2.55 -26.54 27.41
CA GLN A 309 -3.38 -27.51 28.19
C GLN A 309 -4.88 -27.27 27.99
N LYS A 310 -5.30 -26.09 27.57
CA LYS A 310 -6.69 -25.73 27.25
C LYS A 310 -7.03 -25.88 25.78
N GLY A 311 -6.06 -26.24 24.93
CA GLY A 311 -6.21 -26.28 23.49
C GLY A 311 -6.27 -24.89 22.83
N ILE A 312 -5.65 -23.89 23.48
CA ILE A 312 -5.59 -22.49 23.00
C ILE A 312 -4.19 -22.23 22.46
N GLU A 313 -4.08 -21.78 21.23
CA GLU A 313 -2.83 -21.31 20.64
C GLU A 313 -2.44 -19.93 21.18
N VAL A 314 -1.14 -19.65 21.23
CA VAL A 314 -0.60 -18.37 21.66
C VAL A 314 0.07 -17.69 20.47
N TRP A 315 -0.50 -16.60 20.00
CA TRP A 315 0.09 -15.75 18.97
C TRP A 315 0.61 -14.48 19.63
N ALA A 316 1.90 -14.47 19.96
CA ALA A 316 2.48 -13.42 20.77
C ALA A 316 2.57 -12.10 20.01
N LEU A 317 1.99 -11.04 20.58
CA LEU A 317 2.01 -9.70 19.98
C LEU A 317 3.36 -9.05 20.13
N VAL A 318 3.80 -8.38 19.05
CA VAL A 318 4.93 -7.45 19.03
C VAL A 318 4.46 -6.09 18.56
N SER A 319 4.76 -5.05 19.36
CA SER A 319 4.38 -3.66 19.11
C SER A 319 5.59 -2.74 18.99
N ASN A 320 5.39 -1.54 18.49
CA ASN A 320 6.39 -0.49 18.40
C ASN A 320 6.13 0.72 19.31
N LEU A 321 5.10 0.68 20.15
CA LEU A 321 4.56 1.87 20.83
C LEU A 321 5.08 2.08 22.25
N GLU A 322 5.46 1.04 22.97
CA GLU A 322 5.72 1.08 24.42
C GLU A 322 7.00 1.86 24.77
N ASN A 323 8.00 1.84 23.91
CA ASN A 323 9.25 2.56 24.12
C ASN A 323 9.37 3.76 23.18
N LYS A 324 8.99 4.94 23.66
CA LYS A 324 9.01 6.20 22.89
C LYS A 324 10.44 6.70 22.53
N ASP A 325 11.49 6.11 23.12
CA ASP A 325 12.88 6.41 22.76
C ASP A 325 13.36 5.65 21.52
N VAL A 326 12.55 4.70 21.01
CA VAL A 326 12.87 3.91 19.82
C VAL A 326 12.29 4.59 18.57
N ASP A 327 13.15 4.83 17.62
CA ASP A 327 12.77 5.23 16.27
C ASP A 327 12.49 3.99 15.41
N THR A 328 11.22 3.65 15.27
CA THR A 328 10.76 2.51 14.44
C THR A 328 11.26 2.63 13.00
N THR A 329 11.31 3.83 12.43
CA THR A 329 11.87 4.08 11.09
C THR A 329 13.32 3.61 11.01
N SER A 330 14.14 3.96 12.01
CA SER A 330 15.53 3.51 12.08
C SER A 330 15.67 1.99 12.20
N VAL A 331 14.72 1.29 12.84
CA VAL A 331 14.75 -0.18 12.92
C VAL A 331 14.39 -0.79 11.56
N LEU A 332 13.36 -0.29 10.91
CA LEU A 332 12.81 -0.92 9.70
C LEU A 332 13.59 -0.60 8.42
N THR A 333 14.27 0.56 8.33
CA THR A 333 14.98 0.98 7.10
C THR A 333 16.37 0.34 6.91
N TYR A 334 16.93 -0.32 7.92
CA TYR A 334 18.22 -1.02 7.85
C TYR A 334 18.03 -2.53 7.81
N THR A 335 18.52 -3.19 6.79
CA THR A 335 18.44 -4.66 6.62
C THR A 335 18.98 -5.41 7.84
N SER A 336 20.14 -5.01 8.35
CA SER A 336 20.76 -5.65 9.53
C SER A 336 19.91 -5.55 10.80
N LYS A 337 19.20 -4.43 10.98
CA LYS A 337 18.34 -4.21 12.14
C LYS A 337 17.02 -4.99 12.03
N ARG A 338 16.41 -5.02 10.84
CA ARG A 338 15.24 -5.89 10.56
C ARG A 338 15.60 -7.36 10.80
N GLU A 339 16.75 -7.80 10.28
CA GLU A 339 17.24 -9.18 10.49
C GLU A 339 17.41 -9.49 11.99
N ASN A 340 17.96 -8.54 12.78
CA ASN A 340 18.09 -8.71 14.22
C ASN A 340 16.73 -8.83 14.90
N LEU A 341 15.77 -7.96 14.56
CA LEU A 341 14.40 -7.99 15.09
C LEU A 341 13.73 -9.35 14.80
N ILE A 342 13.78 -9.78 13.55
CA ILE A 342 13.21 -11.05 13.10
C ILE A 342 13.85 -12.24 13.83
N ASN A 343 15.18 -12.26 13.92
CA ASN A 343 15.90 -13.34 14.61
C ASN A 343 15.55 -13.40 16.11
N ASN A 344 15.35 -12.24 16.76
CA ASN A 344 14.92 -12.17 18.15
C ASN A 344 13.51 -12.73 18.34
N LEU A 345 12.56 -12.36 17.46
CA LEU A 345 11.18 -12.86 17.49
C LEU A 345 11.11 -14.38 17.29
N ILE A 346 11.80 -14.90 16.26
CA ILE A 346 11.83 -16.34 16.00
C ILE A 346 12.51 -17.10 17.13
N SER A 347 13.60 -16.55 17.67
CA SER A 347 14.28 -17.16 18.83
C SER A 347 13.36 -17.22 20.06
N ALA A 348 12.58 -16.17 20.30
CA ALA A 348 11.59 -16.16 21.37
C ALA A 348 10.47 -17.19 21.12
N ALA A 349 9.95 -17.30 19.88
CA ALA A 349 8.94 -18.29 19.53
C ALA A 349 9.41 -19.72 19.83
N ILE A 350 10.62 -20.04 19.46
CA ILE A 350 11.24 -21.35 19.72
C ILE A 350 11.47 -21.55 21.23
N GLN A 351 12.00 -20.53 21.92
CA GLN A 351 12.33 -20.60 23.35
C GLN A 351 11.09 -20.81 24.22
N TYR A 352 10.02 -20.06 23.95
CA TYR A 352 8.80 -20.11 24.75
C TYR A 352 7.75 -21.08 24.20
N ASN A 353 7.97 -21.62 22.98
CA ASN A 353 7.10 -22.57 22.30
C ASN A 353 5.68 -22.02 22.06
N PHE A 354 5.57 -20.76 21.60
CA PHE A 354 4.29 -20.20 21.18
C PHE A 354 4.06 -20.42 19.66
N ASP A 355 2.80 -20.33 19.22
CA ASP A 355 2.32 -20.87 17.94
C ASP A 355 2.31 -19.85 16.82
N GLY A 356 2.29 -18.55 17.13
CA GLY A 356 2.23 -17.47 16.15
C GLY A 356 2.85 -16.17 16.65
N ILE A 357 3.17 -15.30 15.72
CA ILE A 357 3.55 -13.90 15.94
C ILE A 357 2.44 -13.01 15.40
N ASN A 358 1.94 -12.11 16.24
CA ASN A 358 0.96 -11.10 15.89
C ASN A 358 1.70 -9.74 15.84
N VAL A 359 1.85 -9.17 14.64
CA VAL A 359 2.55 -7.89 14.45
C VAL A 359 1.55 -6.75 14.54
N ASP A 360 1.76 -5.87 15.51
CA ASP A 360 0.92 -4.71 15.80
C ASP A 360 1.80 -3.45 15.76
N PHE A 361 2.18 -3.04 14.53
CA PHE A 361 3.00 -1.86 14.32
C PHE A 361 2.11 -0.70 13.85
N GLU A 362 1.92 0.24 14.77
CA GLU A 362 1.02 1.36 14.61
C GLU A 362 1.77 2.70 14.46
N ALA A 363 1.04 3.76 14.12
CA ALA A 363 1.53 5.14 13.99
C ALA A 363 2.77 5.28 13.08
N LEU A 364 2.88 4.44 12.06
CA LEU A 364 3.95 4.51 11.07
C LEU A 364 3.70 5.69 10.11
N SER A 365 4.78 6.33 9.65
CA SER A 365 4.70 7.30 8.56
C SER A 365 4.71 6.61 7.20
N SER A 366 4.13 7.25 6.18
CA SER A 366 4.16 6.74 4.80
C SER A 366 5.59 6.55 4.24
N GLU A 367 6.57 7.27 4.79
CA GLU A 367 7.98 7.15 4.38
C GLU A 367 8.60 5.80 4.75
N VAL A 368 8.04 5.11 5.75
CA VAL A 368 8.55 3.81 6.19
C VAL A 368 7.75 2.63 5.62
N GLY A 369 6.68 2.90 4.88
CA GLY A 369 5.75 1.88 4.37
C GLY A 369 6.45 0.73 3.65
N ASP A 370 7.29 1.02 2.65
CA ASP A 370 8.01 -0.01 1.90
C ASP A 370 8.94 -0.85 2.80
N SER A 371 9.56 -0.23 3.81
CA SER A 371 10.43 -0.93 4.76
C SER A 371 9.65 -1.80 5.73
N TYR A 372 8.44 -1.38 6.10
CA TYR A 372 7.52 -2.18 6.90
C TYR A 372 7.04 -3.41 6.11
N ILE A 373 6.63 -3.22 4.87
CA ILE A 373 6.27 -4.35 4.00
C ILE A 373 7.44 -5.31 3.80
N GLN A 374 8.67 -4.79 3.63
CA GLN A 374 9.85 -5.63 3.53
C GLN A 374 10.11 -6.41 4.83
N PHE A 375 9.86 -5.82 6.00
CA PHE A 375 9.91 -6.53 7.29
C PHE A 375 8.92 -7.70 7.33
N ILE A 376 7.66 -7.49 6.92
CA ILE A 376 6.64 -8.55 6.87
C ILE A 376 7.06 -9.67 5.91
N ARG A 377 7.58 -9.34 4.72
CA ARG A 377 8.10 -10.31 3.74
C ARG A 377 9.22 -11.19 4.34
N GLU A 378 10.19 -10.55 4.97
CA GLU A 378 11.34 -11.27 5.59
C GLU A 378 10.91 -12.12 6.79
N LEU A 379 10.01 -11.60 7.63
CA LEU A 379 9.48 -12.32 8.80
C LEU A 379 8.66 -13.54 8.38
N SER A 380 7.84 -13.41 7.33
CA SER A 380 6.99 -14.50 6.83
C SER A 380 7.80 -15.73 6.43
N LEU A 381 8.94 -15.54 5.75
CA LEU A 381 9.83 -16.64 5.39
C LEU A 381 10.35 -17.40 6.61
N LYS A 382 10.69 -16.66 7.67
CA LYS A 382 11.18 -17.27 8.93
C LYS A 382 10.05 -17.96 9.68
N CYS A 383 8.87 -17.37 9.72
CA CYS A 383 7.67 -17.95 10.32
C CYS A 383 7.30 -19.26 9.61
N ALA A 384 7.15 -19.24 8.29
CA ALA A 384 6.81 -20.42 7.48
C ALA A 384 7.83 -21.57 7.68
N ASN A 385 9.12 -21.26 7.65
CA ASN A 385 10.20 -22.25 7.86
C ASN A 385 10.19 -22.89 9.25
N ASN A 386 9.57 -22.26 10.24
CA ASN A 386 9.48 -22.77 11.62
C ASN A 386 8.06 -23.22 12.01
N GLY A 387 7.09 -23.18 11.09
CA GLY A 387 5.71 -23.55 11.37
C GLY A 387 4.99 -22.59 12.34
N ILE A 388 5.42 -21.32 12.37
CA ILE A 388 4.88 -20.25 13.21
C ILE A 388 3.88 -19.45 12.36
N VAL A 389 2.67 -19.26 12.86
CA VAL A 389 1.65 -18.41 12.22
C VAL A 389 2.11 -16.95 12.24
N LEU A 390 1.95 -16.25 11.13
CA LEU A 390 2.12 -14.79 11.05
C LEU A 390 0.77 -14.12 10.87
N SER A 391 0.35 -13.31 11.83
CA SER A 391 -0.77 -12.39 11.71
C SER A 391 -0.30 -10.95 11.83
N VAL A 392 -0.99 -10.04 11.16
CA VAL A 392 -0.66 -8.61 11.14
C VAL A 392 -1.92 -7.81 11.44
N ASP A 393 -1.81 -6.86 12.37
CA ASP A 393 -2.91 -5.98 12.75
C ASP A 393 -2.85 -4.69 11.92
N ASP A 394 -3.98 -4.29 11.36
CA ASP A 394 -4.10 -3.14 10.48
C ASP A 394 -5.29 -2.26 10.85
N TYR A 395 -5.13 -0.97 10.66
CA TYR A 395 -6.25 -0.02 10.67
C TYR A 395 -7.27 -0.32 9.57
N VAL A 396 -8.50 0.17 9.75
CA VAL A 396 -9.48 0.25 8.66
C VAL A 396 -8.88 1.03 7.48
N PRO A 397 -9.01 0.53 6.23
CA PRO A 397 -8.42 1.17 5.07
C PRO A 397 -8.92 2.61 4.85
N SER A 398 -7.98 3.55 4.75
CA SER A 398 -8.16 4.94 4.39
C SER A 398 -7.07 5.38 3.40
N SER A 399 -7.18 6.60 2.86
CA SER A 399 -6.12 7.17 2.01
C SER A 399 -4.79 7.34 2.76
N PHE A 400 -4.83 7.57 4.06
CA PHE A 400 -3.67 7.81 4.92
C PHE A 400 -2.99 6.51 5.35
N THR A 401 -3.73 5.40 5.41
CA THR A 401 -3.21 4.08 5.77
C THR A 401 -2.95 3.19 4.56
N ALA A 402 -3.04 3.72 3.32
CA ALA A 402 -2.82 2.97 2.09
C ALA A 402 -1.39 2.40 1.98
N PHE A 403 -0.40 3.08 2.57
CA PHE A 403 1.00 2.64 2.57
C PHE A 403 1.26 1.36 3.37
N TYR A 404 0.33 0.93 4.23
CA TYR A 404 0.38 -0.39 4.87
C TYR A 404 0.24 -1.53 3.84
N ASN A 405 -0.27 -1.25 2.62
CA ASN A 405 -0.31 -2.20 1.50
C ASN A 405 -0.82 -3.60 1.91
N ARG A 406 -2.06 -3.67 2.36
CA ARG A 406 -2.68 -4.88 2.91
C ARG A 406 -2.72 -6.04 1.93
N ALA A 407 -2.78 -5.75 0.63
CA ALA A 407 -2.72 -6.77 -0.42
C ALA A 407 -1.38 -7.52 -0.41
N GLU A 408 -0.28 -6.80 -0.24
CA GLU A 408 1.04 -7.41 -0.15
C GLU A 408 1.23 -8.09 1.21
N GLN A 409 0.71 -7.52 2.30
CA GLN A 409 0.68 -8.20 3.60
C GLN A 409 -0.06 -9.54 3.50
N ALA A 410 -1.26 -9.57 2.89
CA ALA A 410 -2.03 -10.81 2.70
C ALA A 410 -1.33 -11.82 1.77
N THR A 411 -0.41 -11.37 0.91
CA THR A 411 0.41 -12.27 0.09
C THR A 411 1.43 -13.04 0.95
N PHE A 412 1.96 -12.43 2.01
CA PHE A 412 3.03 -13.01 2.83
C PHE A 412 2.59 -13.47 4.22
N ALA A 413 1.65 -12.80 4.87
CA ALA A 413 1.13 -13.19 6.17
C ALA A 413 0.03 -14.25 6.04
N ASP A 414 -0.15 -15.08 7.06
CA ASP A 414 -1.21 -16.09 7.11
C ASP A 414 -2.57 -15.46 7.35
N TYR A 415 -2.62 -14.40 8.19
CA TYR A 415 -3.82 -13.66 8.54
C TYR A 415 -3.54 -12.16 8.62
N VAL A 416 -4.55 -11.38 8.27
CA VAL A 416 -4.62 -9.93 8.49
C VAL A 416 -5.81 -9.65 9.39
N VAL A 417 -5.58 -8.90 10.47
CA VAL A 417 -6.63 -8.46 11.38
C VAL A 417 -6.96 -7.01 11.04
N VAL A 418 -8.21 -6.72 10.72
CA VAL A 418 -8.68 -5.34 10.61
C VAL A 418 -9.21 -4.87 11.96
N MET A 419 -8.58 -3.88 12.56
CA MET A 419 -9.01 -3.25 13.82
C MET A 419 -10.20 -2.32 13.54
N ALA A 420 -11.41 -2.89 13.49
CA ALA A 420 -12.64 -2.15 13.19
C ALA A 420 -13.23 -1.52 14.46
N TYR A 421 -12.40 -0.77 15.17
CA TYR A 421 -12.75 0.01 16.37
C TYR A 421 -11.94 1.31 16.39
N ASP A 422 -12.12 2.12 17.44
CA ASP A 422 -11.60 3.49 17.57
C ASP A 422 -12.09 4.44 16.45
N GLU A 423 -13.34 4.22 15.95
CA GLU A 423 -14.04 5.15 15.06
C GLU A 423 -14.09 6.57 15.67
N HIS A 424 -14.38 6.64 16.99
CA HIS A 424 -14.23 7.85 17.80
C HIS A 424 -13.35 7.52 19.01
N TYR A 425 -12.30 8.31 19.20
CA TYR A 425 -11.23 8.12 20.20
C TYR A 425 -11.06 9.36 21.09
N ALA A 426 -10.10 9.36 22.00
CA ALA A 426 -9.93 10.43 23.01
C ALA A 426 -9.71 11.84 22.41
N GLY A 427 -9.18 11.93 21.18
CA GLY A 427 -8.92 13.18 20.48
C GLY A 427 -10.02 13.63 19.51
N SER A 428 -11.13 12.87 19.38
CA SER A 428 -12.22 13.21 18.47
C SER A 428 -12.91 14.52 18.86
N GLU A 429 -13.25 15.34 17.87
CA GLU A 429 -13.94 16.62 18.07
C GLU A 429 -15.41 16.45 18.45
N GLU A 430 -16.00 15.31 18.13
CA GLU A 430 -17.40 14.96 18.41
C GLU A 430 -17.50 13.65 19.19
N ALA A 431 -18.49 13.57 20.07
CA ALA A 431 -18.81 12.35 20.79
C ALA A 431 -19.45 11.31 19.83
N GLY A 432 -18.94 10.09 19.83
CA GLY A 432 -19.45 9.04 18.95
C GLY A 432 -19.17 7.62 19.45
N SER A 433 -19.59 6.65 18.64
CA SER A 433 -19.35 5.23 18.86
C SER A 433 -17.88 4.87 18.70
N VAL A 434 -17.37 3.94 19.46
CA VAL A 434 -16.07 3.31 19.26
C VAL A 434 -16.06 2.45 17.98
N ALA A 435 -17.19 1.83 17.65
CA ALA A 435 -17.32 0.93 16.50
C ALA A 435 -18.78 0.80 16.07
N SER A 436 -19.28 1.79 15.33
CA SER A 436 -20.63 1.71 14.76
C SER A 436 -20.72 0.58 13.74
N ILE A 437 -21.93 0.05 13.53
CA ILE A 437 -22.11 -1.01 12.52
C ILE A 437 -21.83 -0.51 11.09
N GLY A 438 -22.03 0.80 10.84
CA GLY A 438 -21.66 1.46 9.59
C GLY A 438 -20.17 1.39 9.34
N PHE A 439 -19.38 1.83 10.30
CA PHE A 439 -17.92 1.80 10.28
C PHE A 439 -17.36 0.38 10.10
N VAL A 440 -17.88 -0.58 10.86
CA VAL A 440 -17.45 -1.98 10.76
C VAL A 440 -17.73 -2.57 9.37
N LYS A 441 -18.93 -2.33 8.82
CA LYS A 441 -19.31 -2.81 7.47
C LYS A 441 -18.44 -2.20 6.38
N GLU A 442 -18.18 -0.91 6.46
CA GLU A 442 -17.34 -0.21 5.50
C GLU A 442 -15.89 -0.66 5.61
N GLY A 443 -15.36 -0.77 6.83
CA GLY A 443 -14.02 -1.27 7.09
C GLY A 443 -13.79 -2.66 6.51
N VAL A 444 -14.69 -3.60 6.78
CA VAL A 444 -14.63 -4.96 6.20
C VAL A 444 -14.73 -4.93 4.68
N ALA A 445 -15.68 -4.17 4.12
CA ALA A 445 -15.87 -4.10 2.67
C ALA A 445 -14.66 -3.49 1.95
N ASN A 446 -13.99 -2.52 2.55
CA ASN A 446 -12.78 -1.92 2.00
C ASN A 446 -11.59 -2.88 2.12
N THR A 447 -11.42 -3.53 3.27
CA THR A 447 -10.33 -4.49 3.48
C THR A 447 -10.45 -5.70 2.54
N LEU A 448 -11.64 -6.18 2.25
CA LEU A 448 -11.89 -7.30 1.32
C LEU A 448 -11.52 -6.99 -0.14
N LYS A 449 -11.23 -5.75 -0.50
CA LYS A 449 -10.68 -5.40 -1.82
C LYS A 449 -9.20 -5.76 -1.93
N GLU A 450 -8.52 -5.91 -0.81
CA GLU A 450 -7.08 -6.13 -0.69
C GLU A 450 -6.76 -7.49 -0.08
N VAL A 451 -7.55 -7.97 0.88
CA VAL A 451 -7.31 -9.18 1.68
C VAL A 451 -8.37 -10.24 1.39
N PRO A 452 -8.00 -11.49 1.07
CA PRO A 452 -8.95 -12.60 0.94
C PRO A 452 -9.75 -12.85 2.22
N ALA A 453 -11.04 -13.16 2.09
CA ALA A 453 -11.94 -13.36 3.24
C ALA A 453 -11.48 -14.47 4.20
N ASP A 454 -10.85 -15.51 3.68
CA ASP A 454 -10.33 -16.64 4.47
C ASP A 454 -8.98 -16.36 5.15
N GLN A 455 -8.44 -15.15 4.99
CA GLN A 455 -7.28 -14.61 5.71
C GLN A 455 -7.66 -13.42 6.63
N LEU A 456 -8.86 -12.83 6.45
CA LEU A 456 -9.28 -11.63 7.17
C LEU A 456 -9.93 -11.98 8.49
N ILE A 457 -9.39 -11.45 9.60
CA ILE A 457 -9.95 -11.51 10.95
C ILE A 457 -10.54 -10.14 11.30
N LEU A 458 -11.76 -10.12 11.82
CA LEU A 458 -12.45 -8.89 12.25
C LEU A 458 -12.13 -8.57 13.70
N GLY A 459 -11.41 -7.47 13.94
CA GLY A 459 -11.15 -6.90 15.25
C GLY A 459 -12.37 -6.13 15.77
N MET A 460 -12.78 -6.42 17.01
CA MET A 460 -13.97 -5.85 17.66
C MET A 460 -13.64 -5.43 19.10
N PRO A 461 -14.23 -4.32 19.62
CA PRO A 461 -13.95 -3.84 20.96
C PRO A 461 -14.76 -4.59 22.04
N PHE A 462 -14.16 -4.77 23.23
CA PHE A 462 -14.84 -5.14 24.47
C PHE A 462 -15.01 -3.94 25.42
N TYR A 463 -14.84 -2.75 24.93
CA TYR A 463 -14.95 -1.51 25.68
C TYR A 463 -15.88 -0.53 24.98
N ALA A 464 -16.33 0.46 25.70
CA ALA A 464 -17.02 1.62 25.15
C ALA A 464 -16.39 2.89 25.73
N ARG A 465 -16.64 4.02 25.08
CA ARG A 465 -16.17 5.34 25.53
C ARG A 465 -17.30 6.10 26.20
N VAL A 466 -17.01 6.68 27.36
CA VAL A 466 -17.90 7.59 28.08
C VAL A 466 -17.49 9.01 27.72
N TRP A 467 -18.34 9.72 27.04
CA TRP A 467 -18.14 11.11 26.67
C TRP A 467 -18.79 12.04 27.71
N SER A 468 -18.16 13.16 28.01
CA SER A 468 -18.68 14.18 28.90
C SER A 468 -18.61 15.57 28.25
N GLU A 469 -19.76 16.22 28.13
CA GLU A 469 -19.90 17.58 27.63
C GLU A 469 -20.12 18.53 28.80
N THR A 470 -19.11 19.35 29.11
CA THR A 470 -19.18 20.33 30.19
C THR A 470 -19.47 21.71 29.61
N PRO A 471 -20.61 22.34 29.98
CA PRO A 471 -20.95 23.67 29.48
C PRO A 471 -19.86 24.71 29.81
N VAL A 472 -19.54 25.58 28.87
CA VAL A 472 -18.62 26.71 29.08
C VAL A 472 -19.45 27.91 29.49
N ASP A 473 -19.17 28.51 30.66
CA ASP A 473 -19.79 29.75 31.11
C ASP A 473 -19.34 30.94 30.25
N ASP A 474 -20.27 31.58 29.58
CA ASP A 474 -20.07 32.71 28.65
C ASP A 474 -19.62 34.04 29.34
N THR A 475 -19.15 33.97 30.62
CA THR A 475 -18.85 35.13 31.43
C THR A 475 -17.38 35.58 31.46
N THR A 476 -16.49 34.90 30.76
CA THR A 476 -15.10 35.31 30.64
C THR A 476 -14.72 35.70 29.22
N GLY A 477 -14.93 36.97 28.88
CA GLY A 477 -14.37 37.55 27.66
C GLY A 477 -12.84 37.47 27.65
N ALA A 478 -12.33 36.93 26.53
CA ALA A 478 -11.00 37.09 25.97
C ALA A 478 -9.78 37.03 26.94
N ASP A 479 -9.23 35.84 27.11
CA ASP A 479 -7.80 35.63 26.92
C ASP A 479 -7.51 34.11 26.76
N SER A 480 -7.37 33.66 25.53
CA SER A 480 -7.02 32.27 25.23
C SER A 480 -5.51 32.13 25.19
N THR A 481 -4.90 31.86 26.32
CA THR A 481 -3.59 31.20 26.37
C THR A 481 -3.83 29.75 26.78
N THR A 482 -3.61 28.87 25.84
CA THR A 482 -3.56 27.40 25.99
C THR A 482 -2.74 27.03 27.22
N GLN A 483 -3.39 26.62 28.30
CA GLN A 483 -2.72 25.89 29.38
C GLN A 483 -3.19 24.44 29.31
N THR A 484 -2.30 23.58 28.83
CA THR A 484 -2.34 22.15 29.12
C THR A 484 -2.29 21.96 30.63
N SER A 485 -3.39 21.55 31.22
CA SER A 485 -3.44 21.15 32.62
C SER A 485 -2.95 19.71 32.74
N ASP A 486 -1.72 19.54 33.19
CA ASP A 486 -1.20 18.30 33.77
C ASP A 486 -2.08 17.89 34.95
N ASN A 487 -2.98 16.95 34.75
CA ASN A 487 -3.61 16.23 35.86
C ASN A 487 -2.99 14.83 35.90
N ASN A 488 -2.00 14.68 36.77
CA ASN A 488 -1.52 13.40 37.26
C ASN A 488 -2.66 12.63 37.95
N ASN A 489 -3.23 11.67 37.24
CA ASN A 489 -3.87 10.50 37.85
C ASN A 489 -3.33 9.26 37.14
N ASN A 490 -2.48 8.55 37.89
CA ASN A 490 -2.00 7.21 37.54
C ASN A 490 -3.18 6.27 37.40
N ASP A 491 -3.44 5.85 36.21
CA ASP A 491 -4.05 4.63 35.66
C ASP A 491 -4.70 4.96 34.31
N THR A 492 -3.91 5.30 33.32
CA THR A 492 -4.38 5.46 31.95
C THR A 492 -3.65 4.49 31.04
N ASP A 493 -4.43 3.74 30.35
CA ASP A 493 -4.06 2.86 29.23
C ASP A 493 -3.25 3.65 28.19
N GLU A 494 -1.95 3.45 28.13
CA GLU A 494 -1.05 4.16 27.19
C GLU A 494 -1.32 3.81 25.71
N THR A 495 -2.16 2.84 25.43
CA THR A 495 -2.53 2.40 24.08
C THR A 495 -3.58 3.30 23.40
N ASP A 496 -4.34 4.08 24.18
CA ASP A 496 -5.36 5.00 23.60
C ASP A 496 -4.74 6.19 22.82
N ASN A 497 -3.45 6.50 23.02
CA ASN A 497 -2.86 7.70 22.42
C ASN A 497 -2.27 7.49 21.03
N ALA A 498 -1.92 6.27 20.64
CA ALA A 498 -1.22 6.03 19.38
C ALA A 498 -2.18 5.84 18.20
N ALA A 499 -3.31 5.17 18.42
CA ALA A 499 -4.39 5.12 17.44
C ALA A 499 -4.99 6.52 17.21
N ALA A 500 -5.07 7.34 18.29
CA ALA A 500 -5.48 8.73 18.23
C ALA A 500 -4.55 9.60 17.37
N ASP A 501 -3.23 9.42 17.47
CA ASP A 501 -2.26 10.23 16.72
C ASP A 501 -2.27 9.89 15.21
N ALA A 502 -2.53 8.63 14.84
CA ALA A 502 -2.61 8.23 13.43
C ALA A 502 -3.92 8.69 12.77
N GLN A 503 -5.05 8.67 13.49
CA GLN A 503 -6.34 9.17 13.01
C GLN A 503 -6.44 10.70 13.05
N ALA A 504 -5.85 11.37 14.02
CA ALA A 504 -5.79 12.85 14.05
C ALA A 504 -5.02 13.42 12.85
N ALA A 505 -4.05 12.69 12.30
CA ALA A 505 -3.39 13.06 11.06
C ALA A 505 -4.34 12.94 9.84
N ASP A 506 -5.32 12.04 9.90
CA ASP A 506 -6.34 11.82 8.86
C ASP A 506 -7.35 13.00 8.80
N GLU A 507 -7.84 13.47 9.95
CA GLU A 507 -8.82 14.55 10.01
C GLU A 507 -8.23 15.95 9.72
N ALA A 508 -6.96 16.19 10.11
CA ALA A 508 -6.30 17.49 9.88
C ALA A 508 -6.04 17.81 8.39
N ALA A 509 -6.06 16.81 7.50
CA ALA A 509 -5.87 17.00 6.07
C ALA A 509 -7.17 17.24 5.27
N GLY A 510 -8.34 17.03 5.88
CA GLY A 510 -9.65 17.07 5.24
C GLY A 510 -10.46 18.36 5.42
N THR A 511 -10.06 19.29 6.28
CA THR A 511 -10.88 20.48 6.60
C THR A 511 -10.33 21.76 5.99
N SER A 512 -10.81 22.08 4.79
CA SER A 512 -10.94 23.45 4.33
C SER A 512 -12.44 23.80 4.29
N ASP A 513 -12.84 24.80 5.10
CA ASP A 513 -14.17 25.38 5.26
C ASP A 513 -15.14 24.70 6.26
N SER A 514 -14.89 24.92 7.54
CA SER A 514 -15.99 24.94 8.52
C SER A 514 -16.09 26.33 9.14
N ALA A 515 -17.27 26.90 9.03
CA ALA A 515 -17.65 28.10 9.78
C ALA A 515 -17.46 27.83 11.28
N ASP A 516 -16.89 28.81 12.01
CA ASP A 516 -16.77 28.83 13.45
C ASP A 516 -18.06 28.35 14.13
N SER A 517 -18.18 27.09 14.48
CA SER A 517 -19.14 26.60 15.43
C SER A 517 -18.64 26.94 16.82
N TYR A 518 -19.22 27.90 17.47
CA TYR A 518 -18.97 28.16 18.90
C TYR A 518 -19.31 26.89 19.67
N GLN A 519 -18.32 26.13 20.12
CA GLN A 519 -18.53 25.04 21.05
C GLN A 519 -19.05 25.63 22.38
N LEU A 520 -20.28 25.30 22.72
CA LEU A 520 -20.93 25.71 23.97
C LEU A 520 -20.49 24.82 25.16
N PHE A 521 -19.61 23.86 24.93
CA PHE A 521 -19.10 22.91 25.94
C PHE A 521 -17.67 22.47 25.63
N THR A 522 -16.98 21.98 26.64
CA THR A 522 -15.74 21.19 26.47
C THR A 522 -16.10 19.72 26.40
N LEU A 523 -15.46 18.98 25.49
CA LEU A 523 -15.64 17.54 25.31
C LEU A 523 -14.44 16.79 25.92
N ASP A 524 -14.71 15.86 26.85
CA ASP A 524 -13.75 14.92 27.41
C ASP A 524 -14.29 13.49 27.29
N SER A 525 -13.39 12.50 27.32
CA SER A 525 -13.81 11.10 27.28
C SER A 525 -12.81 10.15 27.95
N TYR A 526 -13.30 8.94 28.30
CA TYR A 526 -12.46 7.83 28.74
C TYR A 526 -13.07 6.49 28.30
N ALA A 527 -12.20 5.55 27.95
CA ALA A 527 -12.61 4.18 27.63
C ALA A 527 -12.83 3.38 28.92
N THR A 528 -13.82 2.47 28.93
CA THR A 528 -14.09 1.64 30.10
C THR A 528 -14.79 0.32 29.72
N SER A 529 -14.78 -0.64 30.68
CA SER A 529 -15.31 -1.99 30.50
C SER A 529 -16.83 -2.03 30.34
N MET A 530 -17.35 -3.07 29.72
CA MET A 530 -18.78 -3.34 29.61
C MET A 530 -19.47 -3.37 30.97
N SER A 531 -18.81 -3.89 32.02
CA SER A 531 -19.37 -3.96 33.37
C SER A 531 -19.51 -2.58 34.02
N GLU A 532 -18.53 -1.69 33.82
CA GLU A 532 -18.63 -0.32 34.35
C GLU A 532 -19.70 0.49 33.61
N ILE A 533 -19.86 0.30 32.29
CA ILE A 533 -20.95 0.91 31.52
C ILE A 533 -22.31 0.51 32.10
N GLN A 534 -22.56 -0.78 32.39
CA GLN A 534 -23.80 -1.24 32.99
C GLN A 534 -24.03 -0.61 34.36
N LYS A 535 -22.98 -0.47 35.15
CA LYS A 535 -23.05 0.21 36.44
C LYS A 535 -23.37 1.71 36.31
N LEU A 536 -22.76 2.41 35.38
CA LEU A 536 -23.08 3.81 35.10
C LEU A 536 -24.55 4.00 34.68
N ILE A 537 -25.06 3.17 33.79
CA ILE A 537 -26.46 3.16 33.36
C ILE A 537 -27.40 2.98 34.57
N SER A 538 -27.12 1.97 35.36
CA SER A 538 -27.98 1.65 36.54
C SER A 538 -27.91 2.72 37.63
N THR A 539 -26.73 3.26 37.91
CA THR A 539 -26.52 4.28 38.96
C THR A 539 -27.19 5.61 38.60
N ASN A 540 -27.19 5.99 37.34
CA ASN A 540 -27.79 7.22 36.86
C ASN A 540 -29.25 7.04 36.39
N ALA A 541 -29.83 5.84 36.54
CA ALA A 541 -31.15 5.47 36.05
C ALA A 541 -31.38 5.90 34.57
N ALA A 542 -30.35 5.80 33.76
CA ALA A 542 -30.37 6.16 32.35
C ALA A 542 -31.10 5.08 31.52
N GLU A 543 -31.82 5.47 30.49
CA GLU A 543 -32.56 4.55 29.62
C GLU A 543 -31.81 4.32 28.33
N PRO A 544 -31.29 3.10 28.03
CA PRO A 544 -30.68 2.77 26.75
C PRO A 544 -31.73 2.76 25.62
N VAL A 545 -31.45 3.45 24.52
CA VAL A 545 -32.30 3.48 23.33
C VAL A 545 -31.52 2.87 22.17
N TRP A 546 -32.10 1.88 21.50
CA TRP A 546 -31.46 1.25 20.35
C TRP A 546 -31.35 2.22 19.18
N SER A 547 -30.15 2.35 18.60
CA SER A 547 -29.87 3.08 17.38
C SER A 547 -29.64 2.09 16.24
N ASP A 548 -30.55 2.05 15.27
CA ASP A 548 -30.37 1.21 14.08
C ASP A 548 -29.21 1.70 13.18
N ILE A 549 -28.83 2.97 13.28
CA ILE A 549 -27.72 3.55 12.52
C ILE A 549 -26.40 3.04 13.05
N ASP A 550 -26.23 3.06 14.38
CA ASP A 550 -24.99 2.65 15.05
C ASP A 550 -24.94 1.13 15.30
N GLY A 551 -26.10 0.45 15.29
CA GLY A 551 -26.23 -0.94 15.70
C GLY A 551 -25.91 -1.15 17.17
N GLN A 552 -26.21 -0.16 18.01
CA GLN A 552 -25.88 -0.10 19.42
C GLN A 552 -26.97 0.56 20.24
N TYR A 553 -26.98 0.32 21.55
CA TYR A 553 -27.76 1.14 22.47
C TYR A 553 -27.04 2.46 22.72
N TYR A 554 -27.72 3.57 22.52
CA TYR A 554 -27.29 4.89 22.92
C TYR A 554 -27.86 5.26 24.28
N VAL A 555 -27.02 5.86 25.12
CA VAL A 555 -27.37 6.30 26.48
C VAL A 555 -26.94 7.74 26.65
N GLN A 556 -27.82 8.56 27.17
CA GLN A 556 -27.52 9.93 27.60
C GLN A 556 -28.09 10.19 28.98
N TYR A 557 -27.32 10.85 29.84
CA TYR A 557 -27.81 11.31 31.15
C TYR A 557 -27.08 12.60 31.57
N GLU A 558 -27.68 13.32 32.49
CA GLU A 558 -27.05 14.50 33.10
C GLU A 558 -26.64 14.20 34.54
N ASN A 559 -25.47 14.64 34.94
CA ASN A 559 -25.01 14.59 36.31
C ASN A 559 -24.17 15.83 36.64
N ASN A 560 -24.58 16.59 37.68
CA ASN A 560 -23.94 17.83 38.12
C ASN A 560 -23.78 18.89 36.99
N GLY A 561 -24.72 18.97 36.05
CA GLY A 561 -24.66 19.91 34.95
C GLY A 561 -23.78 19.52 33.77
N ILE A 562 -23.21 18.31 33.80
CA ILE A 562 -22.45 17.69 32.72
C ILE A 562 -23.34 16.70 32.00
N THR A 563 -23.35 16.73 30.68
CA THR A 563 -24.06 15.75 29.84
C THR A 563 -23.11 14.60 29.51
N TYR A 564 -23.52 13.38 29.79
CA TYR A 564 -22.78 12.17 29.47
C TYR A 564 -23.47 11.44 28.32
N LYS A 565 -22.65 10.94 27.37
CA LYS A 565 -23.10 10.19 26.20
C LYS A 565 -22.30 8.88 26.08
N ILE A 566 -22.97 7.77 25.76
CA ILE A 566 -22.34 6.45 25.65
C ILE A 566 -23.02 5.68 24.53
N TRP A 567 -22.23 5.15 23.58
CA TRP A 567 -22.65 4.09 22.66
C TRP A 567 -22.20 2.76 23.28
N VAL A 568 -23.16 1.93 23.65
CA VAL A 568 -22.90 0.76 24.51
C VAL A 568 -22.41 -0.41 23.68
N GLU A 569 -21.25 -0.96 24.06
CA GLU A 569 -20.83 -2.29 23.60
C GLU A 569 -21.41 -3.35 24.52
N ASP A 570 -22.21 -4.25 23.95
CA ASP A 570 -22.85 -5.36 24.62
C ASP A 570 -23.09 -6.56 23.68
N ALA A 571 -23.87 -7.53 24.14
CA ALA A 571 -24.18 -8.73 23.34
C ALA A 571 -24.97 -8.41 22.07
N ALA A 572 -25.82 -7.36 22.07
CA ALA A 572 -26.63 -7.00 20.91
C ALA A 572 -25.78 -6.28 19.85
N SER A 573 -24.96 -5.32 20.25
CA SER A 573 -24.04 -4.61 19.33
C SER A 573 -23.01 -5.56 18.73
N LEU A 574 -22.46 -6.46 19.56
CA LEU A 574 -21.49 -7.44 19.08
C LEU A 574 -22.13 -8.45 18.12
N GLU A 575 -23.40 -8.84 18.35
CA GLU A 575 -24.12 -9.74 17.44
C GLU A 575 -24.27 -9.13 16.04
N GLU A 576 -24.51 -7.81 15.93
CA GLU A 576 -24.55 -7.12 14.62
C GLU A 576 -23.19 -7.19 13.90
N LYS A 577 -22.08 -6.99 14.61
CA LYS A 577 -20.72 -7.08 14.06
C LYS A 577 -20.37 -8.54 13.67
N LEU A 578 -20.76 -9.50 14.49
CA LEU A 578 -20.57 -10.93 14.21
C LEU A 578 -21.36 -11.42 12.98
N LYS A 579 -22.52 -10.82 12.69
CA LYS A 579 -23.25 -11.07 11.44
C LYS A 579 -22.43 -10.62 10.23
N VAL A 580 -21.74 -9.49 10.30
CA VAL A 580 -20.83 -9.01 9.22
C VAL A 580 -19.71 -10.02 8.97
N LEU A 581 -19.11 -10.57 10.04
CA LEU A 581 -18.10 -11.62 9.93
C LEU A 581 -18.67 -12.86 9.21
N GLN A 582 -19.85 -13.31 9.59
CA GLN A 582 -20.48 -14.51 9.03
C GLN A 582 -20.92 -14.31 7.58
N GLU A 583 -21.56 -13.17 7.26
CA GLU A 583 -22.03 -12.83 5.92
C GLU A 583 -20.90 -12.77 4.91
N ASN A 584 -19.73 -12.27 5.32
CA ASN A 584 -18.54 -12.17 4.48
C ASN A 584 -17.63 -13.41 4.57
N GLN A 585 -17.98 -14.42 5.35
CA GLN A 585 -17.23 -15.68 5.50
C GLN A 585 -15.78 -15.47 5.97
N LEU A 586 -15.54 -14.47 6.82
CA LEU A 586 -14.21 -14.11 7.29
C LEU A 586 -13.51 -15.25 8.02
N ALA A 587 -12.18 -15.20 8.11
CA ALA A 587 -11.36 -16.20 8.81
C ALA A 587 -11.72 -16.34 10.29
N GLY A 588 -12.13 -15.25 10.94
CA GLY A 588 -12.51 -15.25 12.33
C GLY A 588 -12.77 -13.86 12.89
N GLY A 589 -12.84 -13.77 14.21
CA GLY A 589 -12.93 -12.53 14.97
C GLY A 589 -11.85 -12.43 16.03
N SER A 590 -11.46 -11.21 16.35
CA SER A 590 -10.56 -10.89 17.44
C SER A 590 -11.15 -9.79 18.32
N PHE A 591 -10.76 -9.75 19.59
CA PHE A 591 -11.43 -8.92 20.59
C PHE A 591 -10.42 -8.15 21.45
N TRP A 592 -10.49 -6.83 21.42
CA TRP A 592 -9.71 -5.94 22.27
C TRP A 592 -10.53 -5.49 23.48
N LYS A 593 -10.22 -5.85 24.68
CA LYS A 593 -9.26 -6.84 25.18
C LYS A 593 -9.90 -7.66 26.31
N LEU A 594 -9.31 -8.81 26.64
CA LEU A 594 -9.73 -9.63 27.75
C LEU A 594 -9.71 -8.86 29.07
N GLY A 595 -10.76 -9.07 29.88
CA GLY A 595 -10.97 -8.41 31.17
C GLY A 595 -11.88 -7.18 31.09
N LEU A 596 -12.23 -6.71 29.88
CA LEU A 596 -13.20 -5.63 29.69
C LEU A 596 -14.61 -6.14 29.36
N GLU A 597 -14.74 -7.39 28.95
CA GLU A 597 -15.99 -8.01 28.54
C GLU A 597 -16.86 -8.48 29.72
N LEU A 598 -18.16 -8.59 29.44
CA LEU A 598 -19.08 -9.33 30.32
C LEU A 598 -19.00 -10.83 30.01
N PRO A 599 -19.01 -11.74 31.04
CA PRO A 599 -18.97 -13.18 30.80
C PRO A 599 -20.04 -13.71 29.85
N SER A 600 -21.19 -13.06 29.78
CA SER A 600 -22.32 -13.46 28.92
C SER A 600 -22.05 -13.20 27.43
N ILE A 601 -21.08 -12.35 27.07
CA ILE A 601 -20.75 -12.02 25.69
C ILE A 601 -20.31 -13.25 24.89
N TRP A 602 -19.61 -14.17 25.57
CA TRP A 602 -19.10 -15.39 24.97
C TRP A 602 -20.19 -16.31 24.45
N ASP A 603 -21.40 -16.30 25.07
CA ASP A 603 -22.56 -17.05 24.59
C ASP A 603 -23.09 -16.52 23.25
N THR A 604 -22.80 -15.25 22.92
CA THR A 604 -23.10 -14.67 21.62
C THR A 604 -22.00 -15.01 20.62
N ILE A 605 -20.72 -14.84 20.98
CA ILE A 605 -19.57 -15.09 20.08
C ILE A 605 -19.58 -16.52 19.54
N ILE A 606 -19.78 -17.53 20.40
CA ILE A 606 -19.75 -18.96 19.99
C ILE A 606 -20.90 -19.38 19.05
N LYS A 607 -21.91 -18.54 18.83
CA LYS A 607 -22.94 -18.79 17.80
C LYS A 607 -22.44 -18.54 16.39
N TYR A 608 -21.44 -17.67 16.23
CA TYR A 608 -20.93 -17.19 14.95
C TYR A 608 -19.52 -17.70 14.66
N ILE A 609 -18.73 -17.94 15.72
CA ILE A 609 -17.35 -18.42 15.65
C ILE A 609 -17.29 -19.74 16.41
N ASN A 610 -17.39 -20.85 15.66
CA ASN A 610 -17.39 -22.20 16.24
C ASN A 610 -16.66 -23.19 15.32
#